data_af9090802c06f3323aa7a23e3c551599
#
_entry.id   af9090802c06f3323aa7a23e3c551599
#
_cell.length_a   1.000
_cell.length_b   1.000
_cell.length_c   1.000
_cell.angle_alpha   90.00
_cell.angle_beta   90.00
_cell.angle_gamma   90.00
#
_symmetry.space_group_name_H-M   'P 1'
#
loop_
_entity.id
_entity.type
_entity.pdbx_description
1 polymer ?
#
loop_
_entity_poly.entity_id
_entity_poly.type
_entity_poly.pdbx_seq_one_letter_code
_entity_poly.pdbx_strand_id
1 'polypeptide(L)'
;MLAAAGCGFHLRGSVSVPFETLYIPNAKGGIALELKRNIEAGTSVKVVDDPKTADAVLELTGENREKIILSLTGTGRVREFRLRYTVNYRVHDGKGVNYVAPTLVQLTRDVTYNDADILAKESEEQLLFRDMQSDMVQQVMRRLASVERAKPKAE
;
A
#
# COMPACT_ATOMS: atom_id res chain seq x y z
N MET A 1 26.59 43.20 9.22
CA MET A 1 25.21 42.71 9.05
C MET A 1 25.28 41.32 8.39
N LEU A 2 25.10 40.24 9.16
CA LEU A 2 25.04 38.86 8.62
C LEU A 2 23.56 38.56 8.36
N ALA A 3 23.20 38.33 7.09
CA ALA A 3 21.90 37.81 6.70
C ALA A 3 21.91 36.28 6.88
N ALA A 4 21.19 35.76 7.86
CA ALA A 4 20.95 34.34 8.03
C ALA A 4 19.92 33.89 6.97
N ALA A 5 20.40 33.20 5.92
CA ALA A 5 19.56 32.51 4.97
C ALA A 5 18.93 31.29 5.67
N GLY A 6 17.70 31.41 6.14
CA GLY A 6 16.92 30.31 6.68
C GLY A 6 16.62 29.31 5.55
N CYS A 7 17.15 28.08 5.66
CA CYS A 7 16.73 26.96 4.82
C CYS A 7 15.22 26.72 5.04
N GLY A 8 14.40 27.08 4.05
CA GLY A 8 12.96 26.85 4.07
C GLY A 8 12.65 25.35 4.06
N PHE A 9 12.49 24.74 5.24
CA PHE A 9 11.92 23.43 5.38
C PHE A 9 10.43 23.53 5.04
N HIS A 10 10.06 23.17 3.82
CA HIS A 10 8.67 22.99 3.45
C HIS A 10 8.19 21.70 4.09
N LEU A 11 7.33 21.79 5.10
CA LEU A 11 6.55 20.65 5.55
C LEU A 11 5.86 20.05 4.34
N ARG A 12 6.02 18.73 4.14
CA ARG A 12 5.30 17.96 3.12
C ARG A 12 3.82 18.23 3.31
N GLY A 13 3.21 19.01 2.42
CA GLY A 13 1.78 19.34 2.48
C GLY A 13 0.97 18.05 2.53
N SER A 14 -0.15 18.07 3.25
CA SER A 14 -1.12 16.97 3.26
C SER A 14 -1.47 16.62 1.82
N VAL A 15 -1.48 15.32 1.52
CA VAL A 15 -1.92 14.81 0.22
C VAL A 15 -3.37 15.22 0.02
N SER A 16 -3.64 16.04 -1.01
CA SER A 16 -5.00 16.43 -1.37
C SER A 16 -5.61 15.35 -2.26
N VAL A 17 -6.86 15.01 -2.01
CA VAL A 17 -7.68 14.06 -2.78
C VAL A 17 -9.06 14.66 -3.01
N PRO A 18 -9.85 14.22 -4.03
CA PRO A 18 -11.12 14.84 -4.41
C PRO A 18 -12.32 14.47 -3.52
N PHE A 19 -12.09 13.88 -2.34
CA PHE A 19 -13.13 13.48 -1.38
C PHE A 19 -12.69 13.81 0.04
N GLU A 20 -13.65 14.08 0.92
CA GLU A 20 -13.40 14.45 2.32
C GLU A 20 -13.54 13.25 3.25
N THR A 21 -14.39 12.29 2.89
CA THR A 21 -14.66 11.09 3.68
C THR A 21 -14.40 9.82 2.87
N LEU A 22 -13.79 8.82 3.52
CA LEU A 22 -13.45 7.54 2.90
C LEU A 22 -13.90 6.38 3.77
N TYR A 23 -14.51 5.39 3.18
CA TYR A 23 -14.79 4.12 3.82
C TYR A 23 -13.83 3.05 3.33
N ILE A 24 -13.30 2.24 4.26
CA ILE A 24 -12.43 1.09 3.96
C ILE A 24 -13.08 -0.16 4.59
N PRO A 25 -13.64 -1.07 3.79
CA PRO A 25 -14.21 -2.31 4.31
C PRO A 25 -13.18 -3.12 5.11
N ASN A 26 -13.63 -3.68 6.23
CA ASN A 26 -12.82 -4.59 7.06
C ASN A 26 -11.47 -4.03 7.53
N ALA A 27 -11.36 -2.72 7.78
CA ALA A 27 -10.14 -2.04 8.23
C ALA A 27 -9.77 -2.36 9.70
N LYS A 28 -9.90 -3.64 10.11
CA LYS A 28 -9.60 -4.12 11.48
C LYS A 28 -8.23 -4.78 11.62
N GLY A 29 -7.56 -5.07 10.50
CA GLY A 29 -6.25 -5.73 10.48
C GLY A 29 -5.60 -5.70 9.11
N GLY A 30 -4.37 -6.24 9.01
CA GLY A 30 -3.62 -6.35 7.77
C GLY A 30 -3.40 -5.01 7.06
N ILE A 31 -3.34 -5.06 5.75
CA ILE A 31 -3.11 -3.88 4.90
C ILE A 31 -4.23 -2.84 5.01
N ALA A 32 -5.50 -3.26 5.21
CA ALA A 32 -6.63 -2.33 5.33
C ALA A 32 -6.49 -1.41 6.54
N LEU A 33 -6.07 -1.95 7.69
CA LEU A 33 -5.81 -1.15 8.90
C LEU A 33 -4.61 -0.22 8.72
N GLU A 34 -3.56 -0.70 8.06
CA GLU A 34 -2.37 0.13 7.81
C GLU A 34 -2.68 1.27 6.83
N LEU A 35 -3.47 1.01 5.78
CA LEU A 35 -3.99 2.05 4.88
C LEU A 35 -4.83 3.09 5.65
N LYS A 36 -5.77 2.64 6.50
CA LYS A 36 -6.56 3.55 7.34
C LYS A 36 -5.66 4.51 8.12
N ARG A 37 -4.67 3.98 8.86
CA ARG A 37 -3.75 4.77 9.67
C ARG A 37 -2.90 5.74 8.84
N ASN A 38 -2.40 5.30 7.69
CA ASN A 38 -1.59 6.16 6.82
C ASN A 38 -2.41 7.27 6.15
N ILE A 39 -3.67 6.99 5.77
CA ILE A 39 -4.59 7.99 5.21
C ILE A 39 -4.92 9.04 6.25
N GLU A 40 -5.31 8.63 7.46
CA GLU A 40 -5.62 9.55 8.56
C GLU A 40 -4.42 10.42 8.98
N ALA A 41 -3.20 9.87 8.93
CA ALA A 41 -1.98 10.58 9.31
C ALA A 41 -1.41 11.46 8.19
N GLY A 42 -1.59 11.08 6.92
CA GLY A 42 -0.93 11.70 5.77
C GLY A 42 -1.81 12.56 4.89
N THR A 43 -3.14 12.61 5.15
CA THR A 43 -4.10 13.36 4.36
C THR A 43 -5.09 14.12 5.26
N SER A 44 -5.92 14.98 4.67
CA SER A 44 -7.06 15.61 5.35
C SER A 44 -8.33 14.73 5.35
N VAL A 45 -8.27 13.53 4.75
CA VAL A 45 -9.41 12.63 4.61
C VAL A 45 -9.79 12.00 5.95
N LYS A 46 -11.06 12.03 6.27
CA LYS A 46 -11.62 11.35 7.42
C LYS A 46 -12.06 9.94 7.07
N VAL A 47 -11.51 8.92 7.71
CA VAL A 47 -11.98 7.54 7.52
C VAL A 47 -13.21 7.31 8.38
N VAL A 48 -14.32 6.91 7.74
CA VAL A 48 -15.63 6.67 8.37
C VAL A 48 -15.93 5.17 8.41
N ASP A 49 -16.75 4.77 9.40
CA ASP A 49 -17.11 3.36 9.58
C ASP A 49 -18.43 2.98 8.85
N ASP A 50 -19.25 3.97 8.46
CA ASP A 50 -20.49 3.75 7.71
C ASP A 50 -20.28 4.09 6.23
N PRO A 51 -20.45 3.11 5.31
CA PRO A 51 -20.32 3.35 3.88
C PRO A 51 -21.30 4.39 3.31
N LYS A 52 -22.43 4.60 3.98
CA LYS A 52 -23.45 5.57 3.54
C LYS A 52 -23.04 7.03 3.76
N THR A 53 -22.10 7.27 4.67
CA THR A 53 -21.59 8.60 4.99
C THR A 53 -20.27 8.93 4.28
N ALA A 54 -19.77 8.00 3.47
CA ALA A 54 -18.52 8.14 2.76
C ALA A 54 -18.73 8.73 1.36
N ASP A 55 -17.87 9.69 0.99
CA ASP A 55 -17.80 10.22 -0.39
C ASP A 55 -17.11 9.23 -1.33
N ALA A 56 -16.20 8.41 -0.78
CA ALA A 56 -15.45 7.40 -1.53
C ALA A 56 -15.30 6.10 -0.72
N VAL A 57 -15.14 5.01 -1.44
CA VAL A 57 -14.87 3.67 -0.90
C VAL A 57 -13.55 3.17 -1.48
N LEU A 58 -12.58 2.84 -0.62
CA LEU A 58 -11.38 2.11 -0.98
C LEU A 58 -11.63 0.64 -0.74
N GLU A 59 -11.86 -0.11 -1.79
CA GLU A 59 -12.17 -1.53 -1.75
C GLU A 59 -10.95 -2.36 -2.12
N LEU A 60 -10.52 -3.24 -1.20
CA LEU A 60 -9.51 -4.26 -1.47
C LEU A 60 -10.23 -5.49 -2.02
N THR A 61 -10.09 -5.76 -3.32
CA THR A 61 -10.77 -6.88 -3.99
C THR A 61 -9.97 -8.17 -3.98
N GLY A 62 -8.72 -8.13 -3.57
CA GLY A 62 -7.86 -9.30 -3.40
C GLY A 62 -6.54 -8.98 -2.75
N GLU A 63 -6.09 -9.85 -1.87
CA GLU A 63 -4.77 -9.84 -1.24
C GLU A 63 -4.20 -11.25 -1.29
N ASN A 64 -2.97 -11.42 -1.80
CA ASN A 64 -2.31 -12.71 -1.89
C ASN A 64 -0.82 -12.62 -1.56
N ARG A 65 -0.34 -13.61 -0.79
CA ARG A 65 1.08 -13.79 -0.44
C ARG A 65 1.51 -15.17 -0.89
N GLU A 66 2.53 -15.21 -1.70
CA GLU A 66 3.04 -16.46 -2.27
C GLU A 66 4.53 -16.59 -2.01
N LYS A 67 4.98 -17.84 -1.85
CA LYS A 67 6.37 -18.24 -1.80
C LYS A 67 6.65 -19.21 -2.93
N ILE A 68 7.47 -18.81 -3.88
CA ILE A 68 7.75 -19.52 -5.13
C ILE A 68 9.19 -19.98 -5.11
N ILE A 69 9.44 -21.28 -5.38
CA ILE A 69 10.78 -21.81 -5.52
C ILE A 69 11.40 -21.29 -6.82
N LEU A 70 12.55 -20.63 -6.73
CA LEU A 70 13.30 -20.13 -7.88
C LEU A 70 14.40 -21.09 -8.33
N SER A 71 15.14 -21.64 -7.38
CA SER A 71 16.24 -22.54 -7.71
C SER A 71 16.42 -23.66 -6.67
N LEU A 72 16.97 -24.77 -7.14
CA LEU A 72 17.35 -25.92 -6.33
C LEU A 72 18.87 -26.10 -6.38
N THR A 73 19.42 -26.73 -5.34
CA THR A 73 20.79 -27.23 -5.35
C THR A 73 20.91 -28.46 -6.24
N GLY A 74 22.13 -28.86 -6.57
CA GLY A 74 22.38 -30.13 -7.29
C GLY A 74 21.87 -31.38 -6.59
N THR A 75 21.56 -31.30 -5.28
CA THR A 75 20.96 -32.37 -4.46
C THR A 75 19.44 -32.26 -4.32
N GLY A 76 18.78 -31.33 -5.06
CA GLY A 76 17.33 -31.17 -5.06
C GLY A 76 16.78 -30.37 -3.88
N ARG A 77 17.62 -29.74 -3.04
CA ARG A 77 17.18 -28.87 -1.95
C ARG A 77 16.91 -27.45 -2.48
N VAL A 78 15.97 -26.74 -1.87
CA VAL A 78 15.70 -25.37 -2.25
C VAL A 78 16.88 -24.48 -1.90
N ARG A 79 17.31 -23.67 -2.88
CA ARG A 79 18.37 -22.68 -2.75
C ARG A 79 17.84 -21.26 -2.66
N GLU A 80 16.80 -20.94 -3.43
CA GLU A 80 16.23 -19.60 -3.49
C GLU A 80 14.71 -19.65 -3.60
N PHE A 81 14.07 -18.73 -2.88
CA PHE A 81 12.64 -18.47 -2.99
C PHE A 81 12.40 -17.05 -3.50
N ARG A 82 11.27 -16.86 -4.19
CA ARG A 82 10.67 -15.56 -4.43
C ARG A 82 9.44 -15.41 -3.57
N LEU A 83 9.43 -14.38 -2.75
CA LEU A 83 8.23 -13.90 -2.07
C LEU A 83 7.50 -12.97 -3.04
N ARG A 84 6.20 -13.20 -3.22
CA ARG A 84 5.32 -12.34 -4.01
C ARG A 84 4.18 -11.88 -3.13
N TYR A 85 3.95 -10.58 -3.13
CA TYR A 85 2.82 -9.97 -2.47
C TYR A 85 2.01 -9.17 -3.50
N THR A 86 0.73 -9.51 -3.63
CA THR A 86 -0.17 -8.93 -4.62
C THR A 86 -1.40 -8.38 -3.94
N VAL A 87 -1.80 -7.17 -4.31
CA VAL A 87 -3.02 -6.51 -3.84
C VAL A 87 -3.79 -5.98 -5.03
N ASN A 88 -5.08 -6.30 -5.09
CA ASN A 88 -6.03 -5.71 -6.01
C ASN A 88 -6.91 -4.73 -5.24
N TYR A 89 -7.05 -3.52 -5.75
CA TYR A 89 -7.89 -2.50 -5.13
C TYR A 89 -8.51 -1.57 -6.16
N ARG A 90 -9.55 -0.86 -5.74
CA ARG A 90 -10.15 0.26 -6.46
C ARG A 90 -10.62 1.33 -5.48
N VAL A 91 -10.81 2.55 -5.98
CA VAL A 91 -11.45 3.62 -5.21
C VAL A 91 -12.58 4.19 -6.05
N HIS A 92 -13.79 4.23 -5.50
CA HIS A 92 -15.00 4.64 -6.21
C HIS A 92 -15.96 5.42 -5.30
N ASP A 93 -16.91 6.13 -5.88
CA ASP A 93 -17.93 6.90 -5.17
C ASP A 93 -19.19 6.09 -4.78
N GLY A 94 -19.21 4.78 -5.10
CA GLY A 94 -20.39 3.92 -4.91
C GLY A 94 -21.53 4.17 -5.92
N LYS A 95 -21.40 5.15 -6.83
CA LYS A 95 -22.43 5.56 -7.80
C LYS A 95 -22.01 5.31 -9.26
N GLY A 96 -20.84 4.75 -9.48
CA GLY A 96 -20.34 4.39 -10.81
C GLY A 96 -19.07 5.13 -11.24
N VAL A 97 -18.64 6.17 -10.51
CA VAL A 97 -17.37 6.86 -10.79
C VAL A 97 -16.22 6.17 -10.06
N ASN A 98 -15.18 5.80 -10.79
CA ASN A 98 -13.93 5.31 -10.22
C ASN A 98 -12.91 6.45 -10.13
N TYR A 99 -12.53 6.83 -8.91
CA TYR A 99 -11.39 7.71 -8.66
C TYR A 99 -10.07 7.00 -8.96
N VAL A 100 -9.98 5.72 -8.61
CA VAL A 100 -8.92 4.80 -9.03
C VAL A 100 -9.58 3.57 -9.63
N ALA A 101 -9.35 3.32 -10.91
CA ALA A 101 -9.84 2.12 -11.57
C ALA A 101 -9.27 0.86 -10.91
N PRO A 102 -9.93 -0.33 -11.05
CA PRO A 102 -9.38 -1.57 -10.55
C PRO A 102 -7.90 -1.72 -10.93
N THR A 103 -7.05 -1.81 -9.93
CA THR A 103 -5.60 -1.76 -10.07
C THR A 103 -4.98 -2.91 -9.30
N LEU A 104 -4.09 -3.64 -9.98
CA LEU A 104 -3.25 -4.67 -9.37
C LEU A 104 -1.88 -4.08 -9.08
N VAL A 105 -1.42 -4.23 -7.86
CA VAL A 105 -0.03 -3.93 -7.46
C VAL A 105 0.61 -5.23 -7.01
N GLN A 106 1.83 -5.48 -7.49
CA GLN A 106 2.61 -6.65 -7.14
C GLN A 106 4.01 -6.24 -6.73
N LEU A 107 4.47 -6.78 -5.60
CA LEU A 107 5.84 -6.69 -5.13
C LEU A 107 6.49 -8.07 -5.08
N THR A 108 7.79 -8.12 -5.28
CA THR A 108 8.57 -9.36 -5.15
C THR A 108 9.86 -9.10 -4.39
N ARG A 109 10.32 -10.13 -3.64
CA ARG A 109 11.63 -10.18 -2.97
C ARG A 109 12.20 -11.57 -3.13
N ASP A 110 13.45 -11.67 -3.54
CA ASP A 110 14.15 -12.94 -3.64
C ASP A 110 14.95 -13.19 -2.34
N VAL A 111 14.87 -14.40 -1.82
CA VAL A 111 15.46 -14.81 -0.55
C VAL A 111 16.28 -16.07 -0.75
N THR A 112 17.56 -16.02 -0.37
CA THR A 112 18.44 -17.19 -0.35
C THR A 112 18.12 -18.05 0.87
N TYR A 113 17.99 -19.33 0.67
CA TYR A 113 17.69 -20.31 1.71
C TYR A 113 18.93 -21.15 2.06
N ASN A 114 19.15 -21.34 3.37
CA ASN A 114 20.16 -22.27 3.88
C ASN A 114 19.53 -23.12 4.97
N ASP A 115 19.63 -24.44 4.83
CA ASP A 115 19.02 -25.42 5.76
C ASP A 115 19.53 -25.32 7.20
N ALA A 116 20.66 -24.65 7.44
CA ALA A 116 21.27 -24.56 8.78
C ALA A 116 20.48 -23.63 9.74
N ASP A 117 19.63 -22.71 9.22
CA ASP A 117 19.02 -21.64 10.01
C ASP A 117 17.51 -21.49 9.76
N ILE A 118 16.75 -22.58 9.75
CA ILE A 118 15.33 -22.60 9.36
C ILE A 118 14.49 -21.58 10.15
N LEU A 119 14.62 -21.53 11.49
CA LEU A 119 13.85 -20.62 12.33
C LEU A 119 14.18 -19.14 12.09
N ALA A 120 15.46 -18.84 11.85
CA ALA A 120 15.89 -17.50 11.48
C ALA A 120 15.30 -17.07 10.12
N LYS A 121 15.23 -18.01 9.16
CA LYS A 121 14.67 -17.77 7.82
C LYS A 121 13.15 -17.57 7.84
N GLU A 122 12.41 -18.28 8.69
CA GLU A 122 10.97 -18.02 8.86
C GLU A 122 10.70 -16.62 9.44
N SER A 123 11.52 -16.19 10.41
CA SER A 123 11.43 -14.84 10.98
C SER A 123 11.77 -13.75 9.95
N GLU A 124 12.79 -13.97 9.12
CA GLU A 124 13.19 -13.10 8.02
C GLU A 124 12.07 -12.98 6.99
N GLU A 125 11.44 -14.09 6.61
CA GLU A 125 10.32 -14.10 5.67
C GLU A 125 9.13 -13.27 6.17
N GLN A 126 8.77 -13.41 7.45
CA GLN A 126 7.69 -12.63 8.06
C GLN A 126 8.02 -11.13 8.11
N LEU A 127 9.30 -10.78 8.34
CA LEU A 127 9.75 -9.39 8.32
C LEU A 127 9.65 -8.83 6.90
N LEU A 128 10.12 -9.57 5.90
CA LEU A 128 10.05 -9.16 4.49
C LEU A 128 8.61 -8.95 4.02
N PHE A 129 7.67 -9.81 4.40
CA PHE A 129 6.26 -9.59 4.07
C PHE A 129 5.68 -8.34 4.75
N ARG A 130 6.11 -8.02 5.97
CA ARG A 130 5.72 -6.76 6.63
C ARG A 130 6.27 -5.54 5.90
N ASP A 131 7.53 -5.58 5.51
CA ASP A 131 8.16 -4.50 4.75
C ASP A 131 7.48 -4.34 3.38
N MET A 132 7.18 -5.44 2.69
CA MET A 132 6.43 -5.43 1.43
C MET A 132 5.02 -4.85 1.61
N GLN A 133 4.35 -5.14 2.74
CA GLN A 133 3.05 -4.54 3.05
C GLN A 133 3.16 -3.03 3.22
N SER A 134 4.16 -2.54 3.96
CA SER A 134 4.40 -1.09 4.12
C SER A 134 4.74 -0.43 2.77
N ASP A 135 5.57 -1.05 1.93
CA ASP A 135 5.84 -0.58 0.57
C ASP A 135 4.56 -0.52 -0.29
N MET A 136 3.68 -1.51 -0.16
CA MET A 136 2.39 -1.57 -0.85
C MET A 136 1.48 -0.41 -0.42
N VAL A 137 1.37 -0.16 0.88
CA VAL A 137 0.62 0.98 1.42
C VAL A 137 1.14 2.28 0.84
N GLN A 138 2.46 2.47 0.80
CA GLN A 138 3.05 3.67 0.20
C GLN A 138 2.74 3.82 -1.29
N GLN A 139 2.64 2.71 -2.04
CA GLN A 139 2.24 2.77 -3.45
C GLN A 139 0.78 3.19 -3.61
N VAL A 140 -0.13 2.63 -2.79
CA VAL A 140 -1.54 3.04 -2.77
C VAL A 140 -1.67 4.52 -2.41
N MET A 141 -0.94 5.00 -1.37
CA MET A 141 -0.93 6.41 -0.98
C MET A 141 -0.46 7.34 -2.10
N ARG A 142 0.61 6.98 -2.82
CA ARG A 142 1.06 7.74 -3.99
C ARG A 142 0.02 7.77 -5.10
N ARG A 143 -0.70 6.67 -5.31
CA ARG A 143 -1.77 6.63 -6.32
C ARG A 143 -2.95 7.50 -5.92
N LEU A 144 -3.36 7.49 -4.66
CA LEU A 144 -4.39 8.39 -4.13
C LEU A 144 -3.99 9.86 -4.32
N ALA A 145 -2.74 10.21 -4.02
CA ALA A 145 -2.20 11.55 -4.23
C ALA A 145 -2.22 12.01 -5.70
N SER A 146 -2.22 11.08 -6.65
CA SER A 146 -2.26 11.40 -8.08
C SER A 146 -3.67 11.62 -8.63
N VAL A 147 -4.72 11.25 -7.89
CA VAL A 147 -6.12 11.36 -8.33
C VAL A 147 -6.53 12.83 -8.50
N GLU A 148 -6.08 13.72 -7.64
CA GLU A 148 -6.39 15.15 -7.73
C GLU A 148 -5.87 15.80 -9.02
N ARG A 149 -4.71 15.33 -9.50
CA ARG A 149 -4.11 15.87 -10.74
C ARG A 149 -4.87 15.46 -12.00
N ALA A 150 -5.76 14.46 -11.89
CA ALA A 150 -6.51 13.89 -13.00
C ALA A 150 -7.97 14.42 -13.10
N LYS A 151 -8.34 15.49 -12.35
CA LYS A 151 -9.65 16.11 -12.54
C LYS A 151 -9.79 16.52 -14.00
N PRO A 152 -10.81 16.03 -14.76
CA PRO A 152 -11.11 16.57 -16.05
C PRO A 152 -11.47 18.06 -15.86
N LYS A 153 -10.87 18.93 -16.67
CA LYS A 153 -11.35 20.29 -16.81
C LYS A 153 -12.83 20.17 -17.17
N ALA A 154 -13.71 20.69 -16.29
CA ALA A 154 -15.09 20.92 -16.66
C ALA A 154 -15.06 21.87 -17.87
N GLU A 155 -15.52 21.39 -19.03
CA GLU A 155 -15.88 22.23 -20.16
C GLU A 155 -17.10 23.08 -19.81
#